data_f807f97400a068060c919990e6eecbe0
#
_entry.id   f807f97400a068060c919990e6eecbe0
#
_cell.length_a   1.000
_cell.length_b   1.000
_cell.length_c   1.000
_cell.angle_alpha   90.00
_cell.angle_beta   90.00
_cell.angle_gamma   90.00
#
_symmetry.space_group_name_H-M   'P 1'
#
loop_
_entity.id
_entity.type
_entity.pdbx_description
1 polymer ?
#
loop_
_entity_poly.entity_id
_entity_poly.type
_entity_poly.pdbx_seq_one_letter_code
_entity_poly.pdbx_strand_id
1 'polypeptide(L)'
;MSESQTRPFQSVGRDLIGGVVVFLVAIPLCLGIALASGAPLMSGLVTGIVGGIVVGLISGSHVSVSGPAAGLAAIVLAQIEGLGGFQPFLLAVVLAGVLQVAFGALRGGALANFFPNSVIRGLLAAIGVLLILKQLPHLVGHDTDPVGDMAFEQPDGDTTFTAIETALESVLPGAALVGLVCFALLLIWPKTPLAKSLFPAPLAAVLLGVAINEILAASGSALAITSTHLVGVPVVGVDGTTWSDVLVMPEFARIADPAIWLAAVTIAIVASLETLLNLDATDRLDPQKRHSPPNRELVAQGVGNTLSGMIGGLPMTSVIVRSSVNAQSGATTRLSAITHGVLLLGSVALLPELLNRIPLSSLAAILIVTGFKLASPQVFRSLWQQGISQFVPFVITILAIVYTDLLVGVIIGLGTSFFFVLRRNVQGGVRVQIEEAEGATVHRIKLGSEVSFLNKARLLNTLDSFGEGDHILIDAGMCDDIDPDVLGTINDYIAERAPMRGVQATMVGFQSSYPVENG
;
A
#
# COMPACT_ATOMS: atom_id res chain seq x y z
N MET A 1 -1.66 -9.01 -33.14
CA MET A 1 -1.28 -8.20 -31.99
C MET A 1 0.22 -7.93 -32.12
N SER A 2 0.59 -6.73 -32.59
CA SER A 2 2.00 -6.38 -32.82
C SER A 2 2.63 -6.05 -31.49
N GLU A 3 3.63 -6.83 -31.08
CA GLU A 3 4.58 -6.44 -30.04
C GLU A 3 5.23 -5.12 -30.48
N SER A 4 4.83 -4.02 -29.84
CA SER A 4 5.59 -2.79 -29.93
C SER A 4 6.90 -3.00 -29.16
N GLN A 5 7.91 -3.50 -29.83
CA GLN A 5 9.29 -3.47 -29.36
C GLN A 5 9.67 -1.99 -29.18
N THR A 6 9.47 -1.46 -27.98
CA THR A 6 10.02 -0.15 -27.61
C THR A 6 11.53 -0.25 -27.77
N ARG A 7 12.10 0.61 -28.63
CA ARG A 7 13.54 0.65 -28.89
C ARG A 7 14.28 0.79 -27.55
N PRO A 8 15.33 -0.01 -27.25
CA PRO A 8 15.96 -0.05 -25.92
C PRO A 8 16.43 1.35 -25.43
N PHE A 9 16.81 2.25 -26.31
CA PHE A 9 17.19 3.62 -25.96
C PHE A 9 16.03 4.50 -25.47
N GLN A 10 14.77 4.22 -25.89
CA GLN A 10 13.61 5.00 -25.42
C GLN A 10 13.18 4.58 -24.00
N SER A 11 13.40 3.32 -23.63
CA SER A 11 13.12 2.87 -22.26
C SER A 11 14.12 3.47 -21.27
N VAL A 12 15.42 3.50 -21.60
CA VAL A 12 16.47 4.08 -20.74
C VAL A 12 16.17 5.56 -20.43
N GLY A 13 15.84 6.37 -21.45
CA GLY A 13 15.51 7.78 -21.23
C GLY A 13 14.32 7.99 -20.29
N ARG A 14 13.25 7.18 -20.41
CA ARG A 14 12.09 7.22 -19.53
C ARG A 14 12.44 6.79 -18.10
N ASP A 15 13.24 5.75 -17.96
CA ASP A 15 13.67 5.25 -16.66
C ASP A 15 14.55 6.27 -15.93
N LEU A 16 15.46 6.95 -16.63
CA LEU A 16 16.27 8.04 -16.06
C LEU A 16 15.37 9.20 -15.60
N ILE A 17 14.41 9.62 -16.41
CA ILE A 17 13.46 10.68 -16.04
C ILE A 17 12.61 10.23 -14.84
N GLY A 18 12.08 9.01 -14.85
CA GLY A 18 11.37 8.43 -13.73
C GLY A 18 12.21 8.46 -12.45
N GLY A 19 13.48 8.04 -12.54
CA GLY A 19 14.43 8.08 -11.44
C GLY A 19 14.67 9.49 -10.88
N VAL A 20 14.81 10.51 -11.74
CA VAL A 20 14.92 11.92 -11.32
C VAL A 20 13.67 12.39 -10.58
N VAL A 21 12.49 12.09 -11.10
CA VAL A 21 11.23 12.51 -10.46
C VAL A 21 11.05 11.84 -9.11
N VAL A 22 11.33 10.53 -9.02
CA VAL A 22 11.28 9.79 -7.75
C VAL A 22 12.28 10.34 -6.76
N PHE A 23 13.51 10.66 -7.20
CA PHE A 23 14.56 11.25 -6.38
C PHE A 23 14.09 12.56 -5.72
N LEU A 24 13.49 13.47 -6.49
CA LEU A 24 13.01 14.76 -5.97
C LEU A 24 11.93 14.59 -4.89
N VAL A 25 11.02 13.64 -5.08
CA VAL A 25 9.95 13.35 -4.11
C VAL A 25 10.48 12.56 -2.91
N ALA A 26 11.50 11.72 -3.11
CA ALA A 26 11.99 10.84 -2.06
C ALA A 26 12.77 11.56 -0.96
N ILE A 27 13.43 12.69 -1.24
CA ILE A 27 14.24 13.42 -0.27
C ILE A 27 13.39 13.85 0.95
N PRO A 28 12.33 14.65 0.80
CA PRO A 28 11.53 15.08 1.94
C PRO A 28 10.84 13.90 2.62
N LEU A 29 10.39 12.90 1.86
CA LEU A 29 9.77 11.70 2.42
C LEU A 29 10.76 10.86 3.25
N CYS A 30 12.03 10.74 2.83
CA CYS A 30 13.05 10.07 3.62
C CYS A 30 13.32 10.78 4.95
N LEU A 31 13.47 12.10 4.89
CA LEU A 31 13.73 12.94 6.06
C LEU A 31 12.52 12.95 7.01
N GLY A 32 11.32 13.13 6.47
CA GLY A 32 10.09 13.15 7.24
C GLY A 32 9.81 11.84 7.96
N ILE A 33 9.99 10.69 7.28
CA ILE A 33 9.82 9.37 7.93
C ILE A 33 10.88 9.15 9.02
N ALA A 34 12.13 9.58 8.83
CA ALA A 34 13.13 9.50 9.87
C ALA A 34 12.74 10.33 11.10
N LEU A 35 12.25 11.56 10.87
CA LEU A 35 11.78 12.45 11.94
C LEU A 35 10.58 11.84 12.67
N ALA A 36 9.56 11.39 11.96
CA ALA A 36 8.37 10.72 12.53
C ALA A 36 8.72 9.42 13.30
N SER A 37 9.84 8.79 12.95
CA SER A 37 10.36 7.59 13.62
C SER A 37 11.24 7.88 14.84
N GLY A 38 11.47 9.15 15.21
CA GLY A 38 12.40 9.53 16.25
C GLY A 38 13.86 9.15 15.97
N ALA A 39 14.22 8.97 14.69
CA ALA A 39 15.53 8.54 14.24
C ALA A 39 16.37 9.71 13.68
N PRO A 40 17.70 9.59 13.61
CA PRO A 40 18.52 10.58 12.93
C PRO A 40 18.07 10.81 11.48
N LEU A 41 17.99 12.07 11.03
CA LEU A 41 17.46 12.40 9.69
C LEU A 41 18.20 11.66 8.55
N MET A 42 19.52 11.50 8.69
CA MET A 42 20.33 10.78 7.71
C MET A 42 19.93 9.29 7.58
N SER A 43 19.38 8.68 8.61
CA SER A 43 18.96 7.27 8.56
C SER A 43 17.90 7.01 7.49
N GLY A 44 16.98 7.96 7.30
CA GLY A 44 15.99 7.90 6.22
C GLY A 44 16.62 7.99 4.82
N LEU A 45 17.61 8.87 4.63
CA LEU A 45 18.33 9.01 3.35
C LEU A 45 19.18 7.77 3.06
N VAL A 46 19.91 7.24 4.05
CA VAL A 46 20.65 5.97 3.95
C VAL A 46 19.73 4.85 3.50
N THR A 47 18.56 4.74 4.10
CA THR A 47 17.54 3.74 3.73
C THR A 47 17.05 3.93 2.29
N GLY A 48 16.82 5.17 1.86
CA GLY A 48 16.44 5.49 0.48
C GLY A 48 17.53 5.13 -0.53
N ILE A 49 18.79 5.36 -0.21
CA ILE A 49 19.95 4.99 -1.04
C ILE A 49 20.06 3.46 -1.18
N VAL A 50 20.01 2.73 -0.05
CA VAL A 50 20.09 1.26 -0.05
C VAL A 50 18.88 0.67 -0.78
N GLY A 51 17.67 1.18 -0.52
CA GLY A 51 16.43 0.76 -1.19
C GLY A 51 16.47 0.98 -2.71
N GLY A 52 16.97 2.13 -3.14
CA GLY A 52 17.11 2.44 -4.57
C GLY A 52 18.18 1.58 -5.26
N ILE A 53 19.37 1.47 -4.68
CA ILE A 53 20.51 0.78 -5.33
C ILE A 53 20.44 -0.72 -5.08
N VAL A 54 20.50 -1.16 -3.80
CA VAL A 54 20.67 -2.58 -3.47
C VAL A 54 19.41 -3.36 -3.78
N VAL A 55 18.26 -2.89 -3.27
CA VAL A 55 16.99 -3.56 -3.55
C VAL A 55 16.65 -3.44 -5.03
N GLY A 56 16.86 -2.28 -5.65
CA GLY A 56 16.66 -2.09 -7.09
C GLY A 56 17.45 -3.08 -7.97
N LEU A 57 18.65 -3.48 -7.56
CA LEU A 57 19.47 -4.49 -8.27
C LEU A 57 18.91 -5.92 -8.09
N ILE A 58 18.41 -6.27 -6.90
CA ILE A 58 17.99 -7.63 -6.54
C ILE A 58 16.50 -7.86 -6.85
N SER A 59 15.65 -6.85 -6.66
CA SER A 59 14.20 -6.90 -6.81
C SER A 59 13.74 -7.57 -8.10
N GLY A 60 12.59 -8.23 -8.05
CA GLY A 60 11.90 -8.77 -9.22
C GLY A 60 10.95 -7.78 -9.87
N SER A 61 10.58 -6.71 -9.18
CA SER A 61 9.69 -5.68 -9.70
C SER A 61 10.39 -4.75 -10.69
N HIS A 62 9.65 -4.30 -11.68
CA HIS A 62 10.19 -3.40 -12.71
C HIS A 62 10.02 -1.92 -12.36
N VAL A 63 9.00 -1.58 -11.57
CA VAL A 63 8.63 -0.19 -11.27
C VAL A 63 8.54 0.11 -9.77
N SER A 64 8.70 -0.90 -8.91
CA SER A 64 8.73 -0.72 -7.46
C SER A 64 9.96 0.10 -7.04
N VAL A 65 9.76 0.97 -6.08
CA VAL A 65 10.81 1.75 -5.42
C VAL A 65 10.75 1.47 -3.94
N SER A 66 11.90 1.07 -3.38
CA SER A 66 12.02 0.76 -1.96
C SER A 66 12.66 1.92 -1.19
N GLY A 67 12.36 1.99 0.09
CA GLY A 67 12.89 3.01 0.98
C GLY A 67 12.23 2.97 2.36
N PRO A 68 12.50 3.94 3.24
CA PRO A 68 11.86 3.99 4.55
C PRO A 68 10.34 4.07 4.37
N ALA A 69 9.62 3.33 5.20
CA ALA A 69 8.18 3.13 5.08
C ALA A 69 7.42 3.94 6.13
N ALA A 70 6.46 4.73 5.69
CA ALA A 70 5.62 5.53 6.58
C ALA A 70 4.79 4.64 7.53
N GLY A 71 4.29 3.50 7.06
CA GLY A 71 3.55 2.54 7.89
C GLY A 71 4.36 1.87 9.01
N LEU A 72 5.70 1.99 8.96
CA LEU A 72 6.58 1.51 10.02
C LEU A 72 6.98 2.60 11.02
N ALA A 73 6.72 3.87 10.77
CA ALA A 73 7.25 4.97 11.57
C ALA A 73 6.93 4.86 13.06
N ALA A 74 5.66 4.63 13.40
CA ALA A 74 5.23 4.46 14.79
C ALA A 74 5.85 3.21 15.45
N ILE A 75 6.01 2.10 14.71
CA ILE A 75 6.66 0.89 15.21
C ILE A 75 8.14 1.16 15.47
N VAL A 76 8.82 1.84 14.55
CA VAL A 76 10.23 2.21 14.69
C VAL A 76 10.44 3.07 15.92
N LEU A 77 9.63 4.11 16.12
CA LEU A 77 9.68 4.99 17.28
C LEU A 77 9.55 4.17 18.57
N ALA A 78 8.50 3.36 18.69
CA ALA A 78 8.27 2.52 19.86
C ALA A 78 9.42 1.52 20.13
N GLN A 79 10.06 0.97 19.07
CA GLN A 79 11.18 0.05 19.24
C GLN A 79 12.47 0.79 19.64
N ILE A 80 12.74 1.99 19.11
CA ILE A 80 13.89 2.81 19.53
C ILE A 80 13.77 3.14 21.02
N GLU A 81 12.61 3.58 21.47
CA GLU A 81 12.34 3.90 22.88
C GLU A 81 12.40 2.65 23.76
N GLY A 82 11.74 1.57 23.38
CA GLY A 82 11.67 0.32 24.15
C GLY A 82 13.01 -0.41 24.28
N LEU A 83 13.90 -0.30 23.29
CA LEU A 83 15.24 -0.88 23.31
C LEU A 83 16.29 0.04 23.97
N GLY A 84 15.92 1.27 24.32
CA GLY A 84 16.77 2.24 24.99
C GLY A 84 17.77 2.96 24.08
N GLY A 85 17.50 3.01 22.77
CA GLY A 85 18.29 3.79 21.84
C GLY A 85 18.34 3.27 20.40
N PHE A 86 18.96 4.08 19.54
CA PHE A 86 19.01 3.82 18.11
C PHE A 86 19.95 2.65 17.73
N GLN A 87 21.11 2.50 18.39
CA GLN A 87 22.07 1.43 18.07
C GLN A 87 21.55 0.00 18.36
N PRO A 88 20.91 -0.27 19.52
CA PRO A 88 20.22 -1.53 19.73
C PRO A 88 19.10 -1.81 18.73
N PHE A 89 18.33 -0.76 18.37
CA PHE A 89 17.30 -0.87 17.35
C PHE A 89 17.87 -1.24 15.97
N LEU A 90 19.02 -0.71 15.57
CA LEU A 90 19.68 -1.09 14.33
C LEU A 90 20.01 -2.59 14.27
N LEU A 91 20.39 -3.20 15.41
CA LEU A 91 20.59 -4.64 15.47
C LEU A 91 19.28 -5.41 15.20
N ALA A 92 18.16 -4.93 15.74
CA ALA A 92 16.85 -5.51 15.43
C ALA A 92 16.51 -5.39 13.92
N VAL A 93 16.86 -4.29 13.26
CA VAL A 93 16.67 -4.11 11.80
C VAL A 93 17.52 -5.11 11.01
N VAL A 94 18.79 -5.31 11.39
CA VAL A 94 19.68 -6.31 10.77
C VAL A 94 19.07 -7.70 10.87
N LEU A 95 18.64 -8.10 12.08
CA LEU A 95 18.03 -9.42 12.31
C LEU A 95 16.69 -9.57 11.57
N ALA A 96 15.88 -8.50 11.53
CA ALA A 96 14.64 -8.47 10.76
C ALA A 96 14.91 -8.72 9.26
N GLY A 97 15.95 -8.12 8.72
CA GLY A 97 16.38 -8.35 7.34
C GLY A 97 16.75 -9.81 7.07
N VAL A 98 17.51 -10.43 7.98
CA VAL A 98 17.86 -11.87 7.90
C VAL A 98 16.60 -12.74 7.96
N LEU A 99 15.66 -12.45 8.87
CA LEU A 99 14.38 -13.16 8.96
C LEU A 99 13.55 -13.02 7.69
N GLN A 100 13.51 -11.82 7.05
CA GLN A 100 12.83 -11.62 5.78
C GLN A 100 13.46 -12.42 4.63
N VAL A 101 14.80 -12.51 4.57
CA VAL A 101 15.49 -13.38 3.59
C VAL A 101 15.06 -14.83 3.79
N ALA A 102 15.05 -15.33 5.03
CA ALA A 102 14.59 -16.67 5.35
C ALA A 102 13.13 -16.88 4.95
N PHE A 103 12.26 -15.92 5.26
CA PHE A 103 10.84 -15.97 4.90
C PHE A 103 10.61 -16.01 3.39
N GLY A 104 11.37 -15.22 2.61
CA GLY A 104 11.34 -15.25 1.15
C GLY A 104 11.84 -16.58 0.57
N ALA A 105 12.92 -17.15 1.15
CA ALA A 105 13.47 -18.45 0.77
C ALA A 105 12.50 -19.61 1.06
N LEU A 106 11.73 -19.54 2.15
CA LEU A 106 10.68 -20.48 2.52
C LEU A 106 9.35 -20.28 1.75
N ARG A 107 9.35 -19.42 0.71
CA ARG A 107 8.19 -19.13 -0.14
C ARG A 107 7.02 -18.42 0.58
N GLY A 108 7.29 -17.67 1.63
CA GLY A 108 6.30 -16.89 2.38
C GLY A 108 5.55 -15.83 1.55
N GLY A 109 6.06 -15.47 0.37
CA GLY A 109 5.40 -14.56 -0.56
C GLY A 109 4.05 -15.04 -1.11
N ALA A 110 3.69 -16.31 -0.92
CA ALA A 110 2.38 -16.83 -1.27
C ALA A 110 1.23 -16.09 -0.55
N LEU A 111 1.49 -15.48 0.60
CA LEU A 111 0.51 -14.65 1.32
C LEU A 111 -0.03 -13.49 0.47
N ALA A 112 0.73 -12.99 -0.50
CA ALA A 112 0.28 -11.93 -1.42
C ALA A 112 -1.01 -12.31 -2.19
N ASN A 113 -1.23 -13.60 -2.47
CA ASN A 113 -2.37 -14.08 -3.24
C ASN A 113 -3.71 -14.01 -2.47
N PHE A 114 -3.66 -13.80 -1.16
CA PHE A 114 -4.86 -13.75 -0.32
C PHE A 114 -5.47 -12.34 -0.19
N PHE A 115 -4.87 -11.33 -0.81
CA PHE A 115 -5.40 -9.96 -0.75
C PHE A 115 -6.49 -9.70 -1.79
N PRO A 116 -7.74 -9.38 -1.38
CA PRO A 116 -8.83 -9.07 -2.31
C PRO A 116 -8.59 -7.78 -3.11
N ASN A 117 -9.00 -7.78 -4.37
CA ASN A 117 -8.87 -6.62 -5.26
C ASN A 117 -9.47 -5.33 -4.72
N SER A 118 -10.60 -5.42 -4.02
CA SER A 118 -11.29 -4.28 -3.40
C SER A 118 -10.43 -3.61 -2.33
N VAL A 119 -9.74 -4.41 -1.50
CA VAL A 119 -8.86 -3.91 -0.45
C VAL A 119 -7.62 -3.23 -1.04
N ILE A 120 -6.98 -3.83 -2.06
CA ILE A 120 -5.81 -3.24 -2.71
C ILE A 120 -6.15 -1.93 -3.41
N ARG A 121 -7.29 -1.85 -4.11
CA ARG A 121 -7.77 -0.59 -4.70
C ARG A 121 -8.16 0.43 -3.63
N GLY A 122 -8.71 -0.03 -2.50
CA GLY A 122 -8.99 0.78 -1.33
C GLY A 122 -7.72 1.39 -0.74
N LEU A 123 -6.66 0.58 -0.60
CA LEU A 123 -5.33 1.02 -0.17
C LEU A 123 -4.78 2.13 -1.09
N LEU A 124 -4.78 1.90 -2.41
CA LEU A 124 -4.30 2.90 -3.38
C LEU A 124 -5.09 4.22 -3.31
N ALA A 125 -6.42 4.13 -3.22
CA ALA A 125 -7.27 5.31 -3.13
C ALA A 125 -7.12 6.03 -1.77
N ALA A 126 -6.97 5.28 -0.67
CA ALA A 126 -6.69 5.84 0.66
C ALA A 126 -5.38 6.61 0.68
N ILE A 127 -4.31 6.04 0.12
CA ILE A 127 -3.02 6.73 -0.04
C ILE A 127 -3.20 8.00 -0.87
N GLY A 128 -4.00 7.95 -1.95
CA GLY A 128 -4.32 9.14 -2.73
C GLY A 128 -5.01 10.22 -1.90
N VAL A 129 -5.99 9.85 -1.07
CA VAL A 129 -6.70 10.78 -0.16
C VAL A 129 -5.74 11.34 0.89
N LEU A 130 -4.93 10.49 1.54
CA LEU A 130 -3.95 10.92 2.53
C LEU A 130 -2.91 11.87 1.93
N LEU A 131 -2.40 11.59 0.72
CA LEU A 131 -1.49 12.50 0.03
C LEU A 131 -2.12 13.89 -0.19
N ILE A 132 -3.41 13.95 -0.52
CA ILE A 132 -4.08 15.24 -0.67
C ILE A 132 -4.20 15.92 0.69
N LEU A 133 -4.75 15.24 1.70
CA LEU A 133 -5.03 15.83 3.02
C LEU A 133 -3.76 16.27 3.73
N LYS A 134 -2.74 15.42 3.79
CA LYS A 134 -1.47 15.67 4.48
C LYS A 134 -0.55 16.67 3.76
N GLN A 135 -0.75 16.91 2.47
CA GLN A 135 0.05 17.87 1.72
C GLN A 135 -0.61 19.25 1.57
N LEU A 136 -1.88 19.39 1.95
CA LEU A 136 -2.54 20.72 1.96
C LEU A 136 -1.87 21.71 2.93
N PRO A 137 -1.50 21.34 4.18
CA PRO A 137 -0.74 22.22 5.06
C PRO A 137 0.59 22.66 4.45
N HIS A 138 1.39 21.72 3.93
CA HIS A 138 2.68 22.03 3.29
C HIS A 138 2.55 22.91 2.05
N LEU A 139 1.44 22.79 1.30
CA LEU A 139 1.18 23.62 0.12
C LEU A 139 1.12 25.12 0.48
N VAL A 140 0.60 25.43 1.67
CA VAL A 140 0.44 26.81 2.16
C VAL A 140 1.54 27.25 3.14
N GLY A 141 2.54 26.39 3.36
CA GLY A 141 3.72 26.69 4.17
C GLY A 141 3.57 26.41 5.66
N HIS A 142 2.60 25.58 6.04
CA HIS A 142 2.50 25.05 7.39
C HIS A 142 3.26 23.72 7.43
N ASP A 143 4.53 23.76 7.85
CA ASP A 143 5.49 22.65 7.78
C ASP A 143 5.90 22.17 9.18
N THR A 144 4.96 22.16 10.15
CA THR A 144 5.17 21.66 11.51
C THR A 144 5.27 20.15 11.54
N ASP A 145 4.48 19.49 10.71
CA ASP A 145 4.45 18.04 10.64
C ASP A 145 5.51 17.47 9.69
N PRO A 146 6.01 16.23 9.97
CA PRO A 146 6.93 15.56 9.08
C PRO A 146 6.27 15.19 7.74
N VAL A 147 6.88 15.61 6.64
CA VAL A 147 6.44 15.19 5.30
C VAL A 147 6.59 13.67 5.14
N GLY A 148 5.50 12.94 5.16
CA GLY A 148 5.54 11.47 5.03
C GLY A 148 4.91 10.73 6.20
N ASP A 149 4.53 11.43 7.26
CA ASP A 149 3.66 10.85 8.27
C ASP A 149 2.26 10.60 7.67
N MET A 150 1.81 9.34 7.73
CA MET A 150 0.52 8.90 7.20
C MET A 150 -0.46 8.52 8.32
N ALA A 151 -0.08 8.67 9.59
CA ALA A 151 -0.95 8.40 10.72
C ALA A 151 -2.05 9.47 10.85
N PHE A 152 -3.19 9.09 11.41
CA PHE A 152 -4.29 10.02 11.66
C PHE A 152 -3.95 11.02 12.77
N GLU A 153 -3.42 10.51 13.88
CA GLU A 153 -2.86 11.31 14.97
C GLU A 153 -1.37 11.55 14.71
N GLN A 154 -0.94 12.79 14.86
CA GLN A 154 0.42 13.25 14.61
C GLN A 154 1.21 13.38 15.92
N PRO A 155 2.54 13.38 15.88
CA PRO A 155 3.36 13.45 17.10
C PRO A 155 3.15 14.71 17.94
N ASP A 156 2.67 15.79 17.34
CA ASP A 156 2.36 17.07 18.02
C ASP A 156 0.98 17.08 18.71
N GLY A 157 0.20 16.00 18.53
CA GLY A 157 -1.16 15.83 19.08
C GLY A 157 -2.27 16.31 18.16
N ASP A 158 -1.93 16.86 16.99
CA ASP A 158 -2.91 17.19 15.97
C ASP A 158 -3.40 15.93 15.22
N THR A 159 -4.60 16.05 14.64
CA THR A 159 -5.13 15.06 13.70
C THR A 159 -4.95 15.55 12.27
N THR A 160 -5.07 14.65 11.30
CA THR A 160 -5.04 15.01 9.88
C THR A 160 -5.99 16.17 9.51
N PHE A 161 -7.12 16.33 10.22
CA PHE A 161 -8.08 17.41 9.96
C PHE A 161 -7.79 18.68 10.73
N THR A 162 -7.35 18.59 12.00
CA THR A 162 -6.97 19.79 12.78
C THR A 162 -5.73 20.44 12.19
N ALA A 163 -4.78 19.69 11.67
CA ALA A 163 -3.61 20.23 10.96
C ALA A 163 -4.01 21.10 9.74
N ILE A 164 -5.08 20.73 9.01
CA ILE A 164 -5.59 21.57 7.91
C ILE A 164 -6.22 22.86 8.43
N GLU A 165 -6.98 22.79 9.53
CA GLU A 165 -7.59 23.98 10.17
C GLU A 165 -6.49 24.94 10.65
N THR A 166 -5.49 24.44 11.38
CA THR A 166 -4.33 25.21 11.86
C THR A 166 -3.53 25.82 10.70
N ALA A 167 -3.37 25.07 9.60
CA ALA A 167 -2.69 25.55 8.41
C ALA A 167 -3.40 26.73 7.74
N LEU A 168 -4.74 26.75 7.76
CA LEU A 168 -5.52 27.88 7.21
C LEU A 168 -5.39 29.15 8.05
N GLU A 169 -5.16 29.02 9.36
CA GLU A 169 -4.92 30.15 10.26
C GLU A 169 -3.48 30.68 10.17
N SER A 170 -2.52 29.85 9.77
CA SER A 170 -1.08 30.13 9.73
C SER A 170 -0.48 30.13 8.32
N VAL A 171 -1.24 30.55 7.31
CA VAL A 171 -0.78 30.59 5.91
C VAL A 171 0.46 31.46 5.76
N LEU A 172 1.53 30.91 5.21
CA LEU A 172 2.72 31.65 4.79
C LEU A 172 2.53 32.12 3.33
N PRO A 173 2.32 33.44 3.07
CA PRO A 173 1.93 33.91 1.73
C PRO A 173 2.94 33.57 0.63
N GLY A 174 4.24 33.53 0.95
CA GLY A 174 5.28 33.15 0.00
C GLY A 174 5.23 31.67 -0.40
N ALA A 175 5.09 30.77 0.57
CA ALA A 175 4.97 29.34 0.32
C ALA A 175 3.66 29.00 -0.43
N ALA A 176 2.55 29.63 0.00
CA ALA A 176 1.26 29.48 -0.68
C ALA A 176 1.31 29.94 -2.15
N LEU A 177 1.98 31.09 -2.42
CA LEU A 177 2.19 31.57 -3.79
C LEU A 177 2.95 30.54 -4.62
N VAL A 178 4.10 30.06 -4.13
CA VAL A 178 4.91 29.06 -4.84
C VAL A 178 4.13 27.76 -5.03
N GLY A 179 3.50 27.25 -3.98
CA GLY A 179 2.73 26.01 -4.02
C GLY A 179 1.58 26.06 -5.01
N LEU A 180 0.76 27.13 -4.97
CA LEU A 180 -0.39 27.29 -5.88
C LEU A 180 0.05 27.50 -7.33
N VAL A 181 1.13 28.23 -7.59
CA VAL A 181 1.67 28.39 -8.95
C VAL A 181 2.20 27.07 -9.49
N CYS A 182 2.93 26.29 -8.68
CA CYS A 182 3.40 24.96 -9.04
C CYS A 182 2.22 23.99 -9.28
N PHE A 183 1.20 24.04 -8.43
CA PHE A 183 -0.01 23.24 -8.58
C PHE A 183 -0.76 23.57 -9.88
N ALA A 184 -0.95 24.86 -10.16
CA ALA A 184 -1.56 25.33 -11.41
C ALA A 184 -0.75 24.88 -12.65
N LEU A 185 0.58 24.98 -12.59
CA LEU A 185 1.46 24.48 -13.65
C LEU A 185 1.22 22.99 -13.91
N LEU A 186 1.16 22.16 -12.86
CA LEU A 186 0.96 20.71 -12.97
C LEU A 186 -0.41 20.36 -13.57
N LEU A 187 -1.48 21.12 -13.25
CA LEU A 187 -2.82 20.93 -13.81
C LEU A 187 -2.90 21.33 -15.28
N ILE A 188 -2.19 22.38 -15.69
CA ILE A 188 -2.19 22.87 -17.07
C ILE A 188 -1.22 22.07 -17.93
N TRP A 189 -0.16 21.50 -17.37
CA TRP A 189 0.90 20.78 -18.09
C TRP A 189 0.43 19.80 -19.14
N PRO A 190 -0.55 18.91 -18.89
CA PRO A 190 -1.03 17.95 -19.88
C PRO A 190 -1.62 18.59 -21.13
N LYS A 191 -2.04 19.87 -21.05
CA LYS A 191 -2.62 20.65 -22.17
C LYS A 191 -1.56 21.43 -22.94
N THR A 192 -0.32 21.48 -22.46
CA THR A 192 0.78 22.21 -23.10
C THR A 192 1.50 21.36 -24.15
N PRO A 193 2.16 21.96 -25.15
CA PRO A 193 3.03 21.22 -26.07
C PRO A 193 4.20 20.52 -25.34
N LEU A 194 4.63 21.05 -24.21
CA LEU A 194 5.71 20.49 -23.38
C LEU A 194 5.35 19.13 -22.77
N ALA A 195 4.07 18.80 -22.64
CA ALA A 195 3.64 17.47 -22.18
C ALA A 195 4.12 16.32 -23.08
N LYS A 196 4.45 16.62 -24.34
CA LYS A 196 5.00 15.66 -25.32
C LYS A 196 6.53 15.62 -25.32
N SER A 197 7.19 16.50 -24.57
CA SER A 197 8.64 16.56 -24.45
C SER A 197 9.15 15.53 -23.43
N LEU A 198 10.48 15.34 -23.41
CA LEU A 198 11.15 14.53 -22.37
C LEU A 198 11.25 15.25 -21.02
N PHE A 199 10.79 16.52 -20.92
CA PHE A 199 10.89 17.31 -19.71
C PHE A 199 9.70 17.02 -18.79
N PRO A 200 9.90 16.40 -17.59
CA PRO A 200 8.80 15.98 -16.73
C PRO A 200 8.15 17.16 -15.99
N ALA A 201 6.82 17.15 -15.89
CA ALA A 201 6.07 18.18 -15.17
C ALA A 201 6.51 18.40 -13.71
N PRO A 202 6.81 17.35 -12.92
CA PRO A 202 7.32 17.53 -11.55
C PRO A 202 8.65 18.29 -11.50
N LEU A 203 9.58 18.02 -12.43
CA LEU A 203 10.84 18.77 -12.50
C LEU A 203 10.60 20.24 -12.86
N ALA A 204 9.68 20.50 -13.80
CA ALA A 204 9.29 21.87 -14.13
C ALA A 204 8.73 22.62 -12.91
N ALA A 205 7.88 21.97 -12.13
CA ALA A 205 7.30 22.56 -10.91
C ALA A 205 8.37 22.89 -9.87
N VAL A 206 9.32 21.98 -9.62
CA VAL A 206 10.43 22.22 -8.68
C VAL A 206 11.31 23.37 -9.14
N LEU A 207 11.73 23.37 -10.41
CA LEU A 207 12.58 24.45 -10.94
C LEU A 207 11.86 25.80 -10.93
N LEU A 208 10.56 25.83 -11.22
CA LEU A 208 9.75 27.04 -11.12
C LEU A 208 9.65 27.52 -9.66
N GLY A 209 9.41 26.61 -8.70
CA GLY A 209 9.34 26.95 -7.29
C GLY A 209 10.66 27.53 -6.76
N VAL A 210 11.78 26.91 -7.10
CA VAL A 210 13.12 27.44 -6.77
C VAL A 210 13.33 28.82 -7.40
N ALA A 211 13.04 28.97 -8.70
CA ALA A 211 13.23 30.25 -9.40
C ALA A 211 12.38 31.38 -8.79
N ILE A 212 11.12 31.11 -8.45
CA ILE A 212 10.27 32.13 -7.80
C ILE A 212 10.86 32.52 -6.45
N ASN A 213 11.26 31.53 -5.61
CA ASN A 213 11.83 31.84 -4.29
C ASN A 213 13.15 32.63 -4.38
N GLU A 214 14.04 32.26 -5.29
CA GLU A 214 15.32 32.98 -5.50
C GLU A 214 15.08 34.43 -5.99
N ILE A 215 14.10 34.65 -6.87
CA ILE A 215 13.71 36.00 -7.31
C ILE A 215 13.15 36.82 -6.14
N LEU A 216 12.28 36.24 -5.31
CA LEU A 216 11.71 36.90 -4.15
C LEU A 216 12.81 37.24 -3.12
N ALA A 217 13.74 36.34 -2.87
CA ALA A 217 14.88 36.54 -1.98
C ALA A 217 15.83 37.64 -2.50
N ALA A 218 16.17 37.60 -3.78
CA ALA A 218 17.03 38.63 -4.40
C ALA A 218 16.40 40.02 -4.43
N SER A 219 15.07 40.12 -4.48
CA SER A 219 14.33 41.38 -4.42
C SER A 219 14.15 41.90 -2.98
N GLY A 220 14.59 41.17 -1.95
CA GLY A 220 14.36 41.52 -0.54
C GLY A 220 12.88 41.49 -0.14
N SER A 221 12.06 40.71 -0.85
CA SER A 221 10.63 40.60 -0.59
C SER A 221 10.34 39.84 0.71
N ALA A 222 9.38 40.34 1.48
CA ALA A 222 8.85 39.65 2.66
C ALA A 222 8.17 38.29 2.32
N LEU A 223 7.94 38.01 1.04
CA LEU A 223 7.39 36.73 0.55
C LEU A 223 8.47 35.66 0.30
N ALA A 224 9.78 35.98 0.50
CA ALA A 224 10.84 34.99 0.37
C ALA A 224 10.67 33.89 1.44
N ILE A 225 10.75 32.64 1.00
CA ILE A 225 10.59 31.46 1.85
C ILE A 225 11.88 31.25 2.66
N THR A 226 11.75 31.08 3.98
CA THR A 226 12.87 30.84 4.89
C THR A 226 13.31 29.37 4.89
N SER A 227 14.47 29.08 5.47
CA SER A 227 15.08 27.74 5.49
C SER A 227 14.21 26.67 6.14
N THR A 228 13.29 27.05 7.05
CA THR A 228 12.36 26.10 7.72
C THR A 228 11.30 25.50 6.77
N HIS A 229 11.04 26.17 5.65
CA HIS A 229 10.08 25.73 4.63
C HIS A 229 10.75 25.25 3.34
N LEU A 230 12.05 24.99 3.43
CA LEU A 230 12.85 24.37 2.37
C LEU A 230 13.23 22.95 2.78
N VAL A 231 13.67 22.15 1.81
CA VAL A 231 14.24 20.82 2.07
C VAL A 231 15.46 20.94 2.98
N GLY A 232 15.53 20.15 4.05
CA GLY A 232 16.58 20.19 5.06
C GLY A 232 17.49 18.94 4.99
N VAL A 233 18.37 18.84 4.01
CA VAL A 233 19.38 17.76 3.95
C VAL A 233 20.55 18.10 4.86
N PRO A 234 20.95 17.23 5.80
CA PRO A 234 22.15 17.43 6.61
C PRO A 234 23.42 17.56 5.76
N VAL A 235 24.26 18.54 6.08
CA VAL A 235 25.52 18.79 5.35
C VAL A 235 26.70 18.28 6.16
N VAL A 236 27.39 17.25 5.67
CA VAL A 236 28.60 16.71 6.33
C VAL A 236 29.73 17.75 6.25
N GLY A 237 30.38 18.00 7.39
CA GLY A 237 31.44 19.01 7.51
C GLY A 237 30.93 20.40 7.92
N VAL A 238 29.62 20.61 8.04
CA VAL A 238 29.01 21.83 8.57
C VAL A 238 28.44 21.49 9.95
N ASP A 239 28.45 22.45 10.87
CA ASP A 239 27.96 22.32 12.26
C ASP A 239 28.57 21.14 13.05
N GLY A 240 29.77 20.69 12.66
CA GLY A 240 30.45 19.58 13.32
C GLY A 240 29.96 18.19 12.95
N THR A 241 29.01 18.08 12.01
CA THR A 241 28.49 16.78 11.51
C THR A 241 29.59 16.01 10.79
N THR A 242 29.90 14.79 11.27
CA THR A 242 30.91 13.90 10.68
C THR A 242 30.29 12.68 10.04
N TRP A 243 31.06 11.95 9.21
CA TRP A 243 30.57 10.69 8.64
C TRP A 243 30.25 9.62 9.70
N SER A 244 30.88 9.68 10.89
CA SER A 244 30.54 8.79 12.01
C SER A 244 29.18 9.09 12.65
N ASP A 245 28.70 10.32 12.53
CA ASP A 245 27.37 10.67 13.01
C ASP A 245 26.29 10.23 12.02
N VAL A 246 26.69 10.06 10.77
CA VAL A 246 25.83 9.63 9.65
C VAL A 246 25.73 8.11 9.56
N LEU A 247 26.86 7.42 9.76
CA LEU A 247 26.97 5.96 9.63
C LEU A 247 27.02 5.30 11.00
N VAL A 248 25.88 5.30 11.70
CA VAL A 248 25.72 4.66 13.00
C VAL A 248 25.71 3.14 12.85
N MET A 249 26.52 2.44 13.64
CA MET A 249 26.59 0.98 13.61
C MET A 249 25.72 0.31 14.70
N PRO A 250 25.18 -0.89 14.44
CA PRO A 250 24.38 -1.64 15.40
C PRO A 250 25.21 -2.12 16.59
N GLU A 251 24.58 -2.22 17.77
CA GLU A 251 25.19 -2.71 19.01
C GLU A 251 25.15 -4.25 19.07
N PHE A 252 26.11 -4.92 18.45
CA PHE A 252 26.14 -6.39 18.39
C PHE A 252 26.30 -7.09 19.73
N ALA A 253 26.83 -6.39 20.76
CA ALA A 253 26.96 -6.95 22.12
C ALA A 253 25.62 -7.42 22.71
N ARG A 254 24.50 -6.84 22.26
CA ARG A 254 23.15 -7.17 22.72
C ARG A 254 22.44 -8.26 21.91
N ILE A 255 23.13 -9.02 21.07
CA ILE A 255 22.51 -10.06 20.23
C ILE A 255 21.78 -11.17 21.02
N ALA A 256 22.17 -11.38 22.27
CA ALA A 256 21.52 -12.35 23.17
C ALA A 256 20.28 -11.79 23.90
N ASP A 257 19.96 -10.51 23.74
CA ASP A 257 18.81 -9.86 24.36
C ASP A 257 17.49 -10.28 23.69
N PRO A 258 16.56 -10.95 24.40
CA PRO A 258 15.28 -11.37 23.84
C PRO A 258 14.44 -10.22 23.30
N ALA A 259 14.55 -9.01 23.86
CA ALA A 259 13.81 -7.84 23.41
C ALA A 259 14.19 -7.45 21.99
N ILE A 260 15.47 -7.57 21.62
CA ILE A 260 15.95 -7.30 20.24
C ILE A 260 15.36 -8.31 19.25
N TRP A 261 15.29 -9.59 19.62
CA TRP A 261 14.68 -10.61 18.77
C TRP A 261 13.18 -10.41 18.58
N LEU A 262 12.47 -10.01 19.65
CA LEU A 262 11.05 -9.68 19.56
C LEU A 262 10.82 -8.49 18.62
N ALA A 263 11.62 -7.43 18.76
CA ALA A 263 11.59 -6.28 17.86
C ALA A 263 11.90 -6.70 16.41
N ALA A 264 12.92 -7.55 16.21
CA ALA A 264 13.28 -8.04 14.87
C ALA A 264 12.16 -8.83 14.22
N VAL A 265 11.49 -9.72 14.95
CA VAL A 265 10.34 -10.50 14.45
C VAL A 265 9.18 -9.56 14.11
N THR A 266 8.86 -8.59 14.97
CA THR A 266 7.81 -7.60 14.72
C THR A 266 8.08 -6.81 13.44
N ILE A 267 9.28 -6.25 13.31
CA ILE A 267 9.69 -5.50 12.10
C ILE A 267 9.64 -6.40 10.85
N ALA A 268 10.15 -7.64 10.95
CA ALA A 268 10.16 -8.56 9.80
C ALA A 268 8.76 -8.89 9.31
N ILE A 269 7.82 -9.16 10.22
CA ILE A 269 6.42 -9.46 9.87
C ILE A 269 5.77 -8.25 9.21
N VAL A 270 5.81 -7.09 9.86
CA VAL A 270 5.12 -5.89 9.37
C VAL A 270 5.72 -5.40 8.06
N ALA A 271 7.06 -5.34 7.96
CA ALA A 271 7.73 -4.95 6.72
C ALA A 271 7.47 -5.92 5.56
N SER A 272 7.35 -7.24 5.84
CA SER A 272 7.01 -8.23 4.82
C SER A 272 5.56 -8.07 4.33
N LEU A 273 4.60 -7.89 5.24
CA LEU A 273 3.20 -7.66 4.88
C LEU A 273 3.04 -6.38 4.08
N GLU A 274 3.63 -5.27 4.54
CA GLU A 274 3.60 -3.99 3.83
C GLU A 274 4.24 -4.09 2.45
N THR A 275 5.38 -4.76 2.34
CA THR A 275 6.05 -5.01 1.05
C THR A 275 5.15 -5.78 0.09
N LEU A 276 4.53 -6.88 0.52
CA LEU A 276 3.68 -7.71 -0.33
C LEU A 276 2.42 -6.97 -0.80
N LEU A 277 1.79 -6.20 0.09
CA LEU A 277 0.65 -5.34 -0.23
C LEU A 277 1.02 -4.27 -1.27
N ASN A 278 2.11 -3.56 -1.01
CA ASN A 278 2.57 -2.48 -1.89
C ASN A 278 3.08 -3.02 -3.23
N LEU A 279 3.65 -4.23 -3.26
CA LEU A 279 4.09 -4.89 -4.48
C LEU A 279 2.93 -5.19 -5.41
N ASP A 280 1.84 -5.81 -4.92
CA ASP A 280 0.66 -6.10 -5.71
C ASP A 280 -0.03 -4.81 -6.17
N ALA A 281 -0.10 -3.81 -5.30
CA ALA A 281 -0.59 -2.48 -5.65
C ALA A 281 0.27 -1.82 -6.76
N THR A 282 1.60 -1.95 -6.69
CA THR A 282 2.54 -1.42 -7.69
C THR A 282 2.42 -2.14 -9.03
N ASP A 283 2.26 -3.46 -9.03
CA ASP A 283 2.06 -4.25 -10.27
C ASP A 283 0.79 -3.80 -11.01
N ARG A 284 -0.25 -3.36 -10.30
CA ARG A 284 -1.45 -2.76 -10.91
C ARG A 284 -1.19 -1.42 -11.56
N LEU A 285 -0.20 -0.67 -11.09
CA LEU A 285 0.22 0.61 -11.66
C LEU A 285 1.22 0.43 -12.82
N ASP A 286 1.88 -0.74 -12.93
CA ASP A 286 2.82 -1.01 -14.03
C ASP A 286 2.10 -0.85 -15.38
N PRO A 287 2.62 0.02 -16.29
CA PRO A 287 2.05 0.19 -17.62
C PRO A 287 1.97 -1.11 -18.43
N GLN A 288 2.88 -2.06 -18.17
CA GLN A 288 2.95 -3.36 -18.85
C GLN A 288 2.21 -4.48 -18.08
N LYS A 289 1.62 -4.17 -16.91
CA LYS A 289 0.85 -5.13 -16.09
C LYS A 289 1.63 -6.42 -15.76
N ARG A 290 2.93 -6.29 -15.52
CA ARG A 290 3.77 -7.44 -15.14
C ARG A 290 3.56 -7.78 -13.67
N HIS A 291 3.67 -9.07 -13.37
CA HIS A 291 3.63 -9.58 -12.01
C HIS A 291 5.03 -9.73 -11.46
N SER A 292 5.27 -9.15 -10.31
CA SER A 292 6.55 -9.25 -9.61
C SER A 292 6.59 -10.51 -8.75
N PRO A 293 7.70 -11.28 -8.77
CA PRO A 293 7.83 -12.50 -7.97
C PRO A 293 7.96 -12.15 -6.47
N PRO A 294 6.93 -12.44 -5.62
CA PRO A 294 6.87 -11.92 -4.25
C PRO A 294 7.98 -12.50 -3.35
N ASN A 295 8.37 -13.76 -3.55
CA ASN A 295 9.48 -14.35 -2.78
C ASN A 295 10.82 -13.65 -3.05
N ARG A 296 11.09 -13.31 -4.31
CA ARG A 296 12.30 -12.57 -4.68
C ARG A 296 12.29 -11.17 -4.09
N GLU A 297 11.13 -10.55 -4.04
CA GLU A 297 10.99 -9.23 -3.43
C GLU A 297 11.27 -9.27 -1.93
N LEU A 298 10.72 -10.25 -1.19
CA LEU A 298 11.02 -10.45 0.23
C LEU A 298 12.52 -10.65 0.47
N VAL A 299 13.21 -11.43 -0.37
CA VAL A 299 14.66 -11.60 -0.29
C VAL A 299 15.39 -10.28 -0.56
N ALA A 300 14.97 -9.52 -1.56
CA ALA A 300 15.56 -8.23 -1.90
C ALA A 300 15.42 -7.22 -0.75
N GLN A 301 14.20 -7.12 -0.18
CA GLN A 301 13.94 -6.27 0.99
C GLN A 301 14.72 -6.72 2.21
N GLY A 302 14.81 -8.03 2.45
CA GLY A 302 15.58 -8.59 3.56
C GLY A 302 17.07 -8.27 3.47
N VAL A 303 17.68 -8.39 2.28
CA VAL A 303 19.06 -7.95 2.03
C VAL A 303 19.19 -6.44 2.22
N GLY A 304 18.23 -5.66 1.71
CA GLY A 304 18.18 -4.21 1.90
C GLY A 304 18.12 -3.83 3.37
N ASN A 305 17.24 -4.45 4.16
CA ASN A 305 17.09 -4.19 5.59
C ASN A 305 18.34 -4.57 6.39
N THR A 306 18.95 -5.71 6.05
CA THR A 306 20.22 -6.11 6.68
C THR A 306 21.31 -5.06 6.45
N LEU A 307 21.51 -4.63 5.20
CA LEU A 307 22.50 -3.61 4.88
C LEU A 307 22.15 -2.23 5.45
N SER A 308 20.87 -1.84 5.40
CA SER A 308 20.39 -0.59 5.98
C SER A 308 20.70 -0.53 7.47
N GLY A 309 20.31 -1.55 8.23
CA GLY A 309 20.60 -1.64 9.66
C GLY A 309 22.09 -1.65 9.99
N MET A 310 22.94 -2.23 9.14
CA MET A 310 24.40 -2.26 9.30
C MET A 310 25.06 -0.87 9.19
N ILE A 311 24.46 0.05 8.45
CA ILE A 311 25.05 1.37 8.15
C ILE A 311 24.23 2.54 8.68
N GLY A 312 23.32 2.28 9.66
CA GLY A 312 22.56 3.31 10.34
C GLY A 312 21.26 3.73 9.67
N GLY A 313 20.72 2.91 8.77
CA GLY A 313 19.44 3.17 8.11
C GLY A 313 18.24 2.54 8.85
N LEU A 314 17.05 3.03 8.52
CA LEU A 314 15.76 2.52 8.97
C LEU A 314 15.35 1.22 8.27
N PRO A 315 14.38 0.48 8.79
CA PRO A 315 13.75 -0.60 8.04
C PRO A 315 13.02 -0.05 6.82
N MET A 316 13.08 -0.80 5.71
CA MET A 316 12.49 -0.43 4.44
C MET A 316 11.47 -1.44 3.96
N THR A 317 10.58 -0.96 3.10
CA THR A 317 9.62 -1.76 2.33
C THR A 317 9.58 -1.30 0.88
N SER A 318 8.84 -2.00 0.03
CA SER A 318 8.35 -1.42 -1.21
C SER A 318 7.39 -0.28 -0.87
N VAL A 319 7.63 0.94 -1.38
CA VAL A 319 6.86 2.13 -1.01
C VAL A 319 5.93 2.55 -2.14
N ILE A 320 4.62 2.42 -1.92
CA ILE A 320 3.63 2.66 -2.99
C ILE A 320 3.62 4.11 -3.48
N VAL A 321 3.84 5.10 -2.60
CA VAL A 321 3.88 6.52 -2.99
C VAL A 321 4.97 6.77 -4.05
N ARG A 322 6.19 6.29 -3.79
CA ARG A 322 7.33 6.44 -4.71
C ARG A 322 7.14 5.60 -5.97
N SER A 323 6.63 4.36 -5.83
CA SER A 323 6.35 3.46 -6.94
C SER A 323 5.27 4.03 -7.87
N SER A 324 4.24 4.70 -7.31
CA SER A 324 3.20 5.34 -8.11
C SER A 324 3.73 6.54 -8.90
N VAL A 325 4.57 7.37 -8.27
CA VAL A 325 5.26 8.47 -8.95
C VAL A 325 6.15 7.93 -10.06
N ASN A 326 6.91 6.86 -9.80
CA ASN A 326 7.78 6.20 -10.77
C ASN A 326 6.99 5.70 -11.99
N ALA A 327 5.93 4.92 -11.77
CA ALA A 327 5.09 4.39 -12.84
C ALA A 327 4.41 5.52 -13.64
N GLN A 328 3.91 6.57 -12.97
CA GLN A 328 3.26 7.72 -13.61
C GLN A 328 4.25 8.60 -14.39
N SER A 329 5.52 8.60 -14.02
CA SER A 329 6.60 9.28 -14.75
C SER A 329 7.05 8.51 -16.01
N GLY A 330 6.44 7.34 -16.26
CA GLY A 330 6.68 6.53 -17.44
C GLY A 330 7.85 5.55 -17.32
N ALA A 331 8.33 5.28 -16.10
CA ALA A 331 9.34 4.27 -15.86
C ALA A 331 8.84 2.86 -16.24
N THR A 332 9.74 2.06 -16.81
CA THR A 332 9.43 0.72 -17.31
C THR A 332 10.37 -0.35 -16.81
N THR A 333 11.51 0.02 -16.22
CA THR A 333 12.50 -0.93 -15.70
C THR A 333 13.04 -0.49 -14.34
N ARG A 334 13.73 -1.41 -13.67
CA ARG A 334 14.41 -1.19 -12.39
C ARG A 334 15.49 -0.10 -12.45
N LEU A 335 15.92 0.28 -13.66
CA LEU A 335 16.90 1.34 -13.86
C LEU A 335 16.43 2.67 -13.22
N SER A 336 15.13 2.94 -13.22
CA SER A 336 14.58 4.13 -12.57
C SER A 336 14.79 4.14 -11.05
N ALA A 337 14.56 3.01 -10.36
CA ALA A 337 14.82 2.88 -8.93
C ALA A 337 16.34 2.99 -8.62
N ILE A 338 17.19 2.37 -9.44
CA ILE A 338 18.65 2.47 -9.28
C ILE A 338 19.11 3.92 -9.52
N THR A 339 18.61 4.57 -10.56
CA THR A 339 18.91 5.99 -10.86
C THR A 339 18.52 6.88 -9.69
N HIS A 340 17.32 6.69 -9.13
CA HIS A 340 16.90 7.39 -7.93
C HIS A 340 17.88 7.22 -6.76
N GLY A 341 18.29 5.98 -6.46
CA GLY A 341 19.24 5.70 -5.37
C GLY A 341 20.62 6.31 -5.60
N VAL A 342 21.14 6.27 -6.84
CA VAL A 342 22.41 6.89 -7.23
C VAL A 342 22.34 8.42 -7.14
N LEU A 343 21.22 9.02 -7.56
CA LEU A 343 21.01 10.46 -7.43
C LEU A 343 20.89 10.89 -5.96
N LEU A 344 20.23 10.12 -5.11
CA LEU A 344 20.19 10.36 -3.67
C LEU A 344 21.60 10.33 -3.08
N LEU A 345 22.38 9.30 -3.37
CA LEU A 345 23.77 9.19 -2.90
C LEU A 345 24.63 10.37 -3.38
N GLY A 346 24.58 10.63 -4.68
CA GLY A 346 25.37 11.71 -5.28
C GLY A 346 24.97 13.09 -4.77
N SER A 347 23.70 13.38 -4.61
CA SER A 347 23.24 14.70 -4.18
C SER A 347 23.47 14.94 -2.68
N VAL A 348 23.29 13.93 -1.84
CA VAL A 348 23.60 14.02 -0.41
C VAL A 348 25.12 14.19 -0.18
N ALA A 349 25.93 13.51 -0.99
CA ALA A 349 27.40 13.59 -0.86
C ALA A 349 28.01 14.86 -1.46
N LEU A 350 27.46 15.39 -2.57
CA LEU A 350 28.12 16.42 -3.38
C LEU A 350 27.37 17.74 -3.45
N LEU A 351 26.04 17.75 -3.30
CA LEU A 351 25.18 18.90 -3.59
C LEU A 351 24.08 19.13 -2.53
N PRO A 352 24.34 18.95 -1.22
CA PRO A 352 23.28 19.10 -0.22
C PRO A 352 22.72 20.52 -0.20
N GLU A 353 23.54 21.55 -0.39
CA GLU A 353 23.13 22.95 -0.43
C GLU A 353 22.15 23.27 -1.59
N LEU A 354 22.30 22.59 -2.75
CA LEU A 354 21.38 22.78 -3.87
C LEU A 354 20.00 22.19 -3.56
N LEU A 355 19.97 21.03 -2.90
CA LEU A 355 18.73 20.40 -2.47
C LEU A 355 17.99 21.25 -1.43
N ASN A 356 18.73 21.90 -0.54
CA ASN A 356 18.21 22.76 0.50
C ASN A 356 17.59 24.09 -0.02
N ARG A 357 17.59 24.32 -1.34
CA ARG A 357 16.87 25.43 -1.99
C ARG A 357 15.48 25.07 -2.46
N ILE A 358 15.09 23.80 -2.42
CA ILE A 358 13.79 23.33 -2.93
C ILE A 358 12.70 23.67 -1.93
N PRO A 359 11.65 24.45 -2.31
CA PRO A 359 10.52 24.72 -1.44
C PRO A 359 9.67 23.46 -1.21
N LEU A 360 9.31 23.17 0.05
CA LEU A 360 8.43 22.06 0.41
C LEU A 360 7.06 22.20 -0.25
N SER A 361 6.55 23.42 -0.40
CA SER A 361 5.27 23.70 -1.08
C SER A 361 5.24 23.26 -2.56
N SER A 362 6.38 23.30 -3.28
CA SER A 362 6.45 22.80 -4.65
C SER A 362 6.38 21.27 -4.71
N LEU A 363 6.94 20.59 -3.71
CA LEU A 363 6.85 19.12 -3.58
C LEU A 363 5.44 18.69 -3.16
N ALA A 364 4.82 19.44 -2.24
CA ALA A 364 3.44 19.23 -1.83
C ALA A 364 2.49 19.29 -3.04
N ALA A 365 2.66 20.26 -3.94
CA ALA A 365 1.88 20.36 -5.17
C ALA A 365 1.98 19.09 -6.04
N ILE A 366 3.18 18.50 -6.17
CA ILE A 366 3.40 17.25 -6.91
C ILE A 366 2.66 16.08 -6.28
N LEU A 367 2.74 15.98 -4.94
CA LEU A 367 2.12 14.88 -4.20
C LEU A 367 0.59 14.98 -4.21
N ILE A 368 0.01 16.18 -4.12
CA ILE A 368 -1.43 16.40 -4.26
C ILE A 368 -1.93 15.94 -5.63
N VAL A 369 -1.26 16.33 -6.72
CA VAL A 369 -1.64 15.89 -8.08
C VAL A 369 -1.51 14.38 -8.23
N THR A 370 -0.51 13.76 -7.61
CA THR A 370 -0.35 12.30 -7.59
C THR A 370 -1.50 11.64 -6.81
N GLY A 371 -1.88 12.20 -5.66
CA GLY A 371 -3.02 11.74 -4.87
C GLY A 371 -4.33 11.76 -5.66
N PHE A 372 -4.62 12.83 -6.39
CA PHE A 372 -5.79 12.90 -7.27
C PHE A 372 -5.84 11.81 -8.35
N LYS A 373 -4.68 11.39 -8.87
CA LYS A 373 -4.62 10.30 -9.85
C LYS A 373 -4.92 8.95 -9.22
N LEU A 374 -4.47 8.70 -7.98
CA LEU A 374 -4.71 7.46 -7.24
C LEU A 374 -6.17 7.35 -6.75
N ALA A 375 -6.74 8.44 -6.22
CA ALA A 375 -8.12 8.52 -5.73
C ALA A 375 -9.09 9.06 -6.79
N SER A 376 -8.89 8.71 -8.07
CA SER A 376 -9.70 9.27 -9.15
C SER A 376 -11.17 8.81 -9.09
N PRO A 377 -12.15 9.68 -9.43
CA PRO A 377 -13.58 9.33 -9.43
C PRO A 377 -13.93 8.10 -10.28
N GLN A 378 -13.12 7.80 -11.30
CA GLN A 378 -13.29 6.62 -12.16
C GLN A 378 -13.11 5.32 -11.37
N VAL A 379 -12.20 5.28 -10.40
CA VAL A 379 -11.98 4.10 -9.53
C VAL A 379 -13.22 3.83 -8.69
N PHE A 380 -13.79 4.86 -8.05
CA PHE A 380 -15.02 4.76 -7.26
C PHE A 380 -16.19 4.25 -8.11
N ARG A 381 -16.39 4.85 -9.30
CA ARG A 381 -17.44 4.44 -10.22
C ARG A 381 -17.29 3.00 -10.70
N SER A 382 -16.06 2.58 -11.01
CA SER A 382 -15.80 1.21 -11.48
C SER A 382 -16.11 0.14 -10.42
N LEU A 383 -15.80 0.42 -9.15
CA LEU A 383 -16.09 -0.51 -8.05
C LEU A 383 -17.56 -0.51 -7.66
N TRP A 384 -18.24 0.63 -7.73
CA TRP A 384 -19.70 0.69 -7.59
C TRP A 384 -20.42 -0.20 -8.61
N GLN A 385 -19.98 -0.16 -9.88
CA GLN A 385 -20.53 -1.01 -10.94
C GLN A 385 -20.27 -2.51 -10.77
N GLN A 386 -19.21 -2.89 -10.02
CA GLN A 386 -18.91 -4.29 -9.69
C GLN A 386 -19.78 -4.84 -8.57
N GLY A 387 -20.58 -4.00 -7.92
CA GLY A 387 -21.54 -4.38 -6.89
C GLY A 387 -21.08 -4.09 -5.46
N ILE A 388 -22.04 -4.15 -4.54
CA ILE A 388 -21.88 -3.79 -3.12
C ILE A 388 -20.78 -4.61 -2.45
N SER A 389 -20.62 -5.89 -2.80
CA SER A 389 -19.60 -6.79 -2.24
C SER A 389 -18.15 -6.38 -2.55
N GLN A 390 -17.92 -5.57 -3.58
CA GLN A 390 -16.63 -5.00 -3.89
C GLN A 390 -16.52 -3.55 -3.41
N PHE A 391 -17.60 -2.79 -3.50
CA PHE A 391 -17.60 -1.36 -3.16
C PHE A 391 -17.50 -1.12 -1.65
N VAL A 392 -18.23 -1.89 -0.82
CA VAL A 392 -18.23 -1.67 0.64
C VAL A 392 -16.86 -1.96 1.26
N PRO A 393 -16.18 -3.11 0.99
CA PRO A 393 -14.81 -3.30 1.48
C PRO A 393 -13.83 -2.23 1.00
N PHE A 394 -13.97 -1.76 -0.25
CA PHE A 394 -13.16 -0.67 -0.80
C PHE A 394 -13.32 0.63 0.00
N VAL A 395 -14.57 1.07 0.24
CA VAL A 395 -14.83 2.31 0.98
C VAL A 395 -14.42 2.19 2.44
N ILE A 396 -14.71 1.06 3.10
CA ILE A 396 -14.31 0.81 4.48
C ILE A 396 -12.78 0.82 4.62
N THR A 397 -12.06 0.22 3.66
CA THR A 397 -10.59 0.27 3.64
C THR A 397 -10.09 1.72 3.58
N ILE A 398 -10.68 2.56 2.70
CA ILE A 398 -10.30 3.98 2.60
C ILE A 398 -10.54 4.70 3.92
N LEU A 399 -11.75 4.60 4.47
CA LEU A 399 -12.10 5.29 5.71
C LEU A 399 -11.24 4.80 6.88
N ALA A 400 -11.07 3.50 7.02
CA ALA A 400 -10.26 2.94 8.09
C ALA A 400 -8.80 3.43 8.02
N ILE A 401 -8.18 3.42 6.84
CA ILE A 401 -6.82 3.94 6.65
C ILE A 401 -6.73 5.43 6.99
N VAL A 402 -7.71 6.24 6.55
CA VAL A 402 -7.70 7.69 6.76
C VAL A 402 -7.87 8.06 8.23
N TYR A 403 -8.63 7.28 9.00
CA TYR A 403 -8.91 7.53 10.43
C TYR A 403 -8.00 6.76 11.41
N THR A 404 -7.13 5.90 10.92
CA THR A 404 -6.17 5.16 11.76
C THR A 404 -4.78 5.22 11.13
N ASP A 405 -4.33 4.09 10.63
CA ASP A 405 -3.08 3.94 9.87
C ASP A 405 -3.26 2.92 8.73
N LEU A 406 -2.21 2.79 7.91
CA LEU A 406 -2.22 1.93 6.74
C LEU A 406 -2.47 0.46 7.09
N LEU A 407 -1.81 -0.05 8.14
CA LEU A 407 -1.85 -1.46 8.51
C LEU A 407 -3.21 -1.84 9.11
N VAL A 408 -3.65 -1.07 10.11
CA VAL A 408 -4.96 -1.28 10.77
C VAL A 408 -6.08 -1.17 9.75
N GLY A 409 -6.04 -0.16 8.89
CA GLY A 409 -7.06 0.04 7.86
C GLY A 409 -7.13 -1.09 6.85
N VAL A 410 -6.00 -1.66 6.44
CA VAL A 410 -5.98 -2.85 5.57
C VAL A 410 -6.55 -4.07 6.27
N ILE A 411 -6.23 -4.31 7.55
CA ILE A 411 -6.78 -5.42 8.33
C ILE A 411 -8.31 -5.32 8.42
N ILE A 412 -8.84 -4.12 8.70
CA ILE A 412 -10.29 -3.86 8.73
C ILE A 412 -10.92 -4.12 7.35
N GLY A 413 -10.26 -3.66 6.28
CA GLY A 413 -10.68 -3.91 4.91
C GLY A 413 -10.73 -5.38 4.55
N LEU A 414 -9.70 -6.15 4.93
CA LEU A 414 -9.64 -7.59 4.77
C LEU A 414 -10.78 -8.29 5.50
N GLY A 415 -10.99 -7.97 6.79
CA GLY A 415 -12.10 -8.53 7.58
C GLY A 415 -13.45 -8.27 6.94
N THR A 416 -13.66 -7.04 6.44
CA THR A 416 -14.88 -6.67 5.71
C THR A 416 -15.03 -7.47 4.41
N SER A 417 -13.95 -7.63 3.63
CA SER A 417 -13.98 -8.41 2.40
C SER A 417 -14.26 -9.89 2.66
N PHE A 418 -13.63 -10.48 3.68
CA PHE A 418 -13.90 -11.85 4.11
C PHE A 418 -15.37 -12.05 4.51
N PHE A 419 -15.95 -11.10 5.24
CA PHE A 419 -17.39 -11.15 5.56
C PHE A 419 -18.26 -11.27 4.30
N PHE A 420 -17.99 -10.48 3.26
CA PHE A 420 -18.75 -10.57 2.00
C PHE A 420 -18.50 -11.88 1.25
N VAL A 421 -17.29 -12.42 1.29
CA VAL A 421 -16.96 -13.74 0.71
C VAL A 421 -17.75 -14.83 1.43
N LEU A 422 -17.70 -14.86 2.77
CA LEU A 422 -18.47 -15.83 3.57
C LEU A 422 -19.97 -15.72 3.31
N ARG A 423 -20.52 -14.48 3.32
CA ARG A 423 -21.95 -14.26 3.03
C ARG A 423 -22.34 -14.79 1.65
N ARG A 424 -21.50 -14.60 0.64
CA ARG A 424 -21.75 -15.12 -0.72
C ARG A 424 -21.73 -16.63 -0.75
N ASN A 425 -20.79 -17.28 -0.05
CA ASN A 425 -20.72 -18.74 0.05
C ASN A 425 -21.97 -19.30 0.74
N VAL A 426 -22.40 -18.70 1.86
CA VAL A 426 -23.66 -19.08 2.55
C VAL A 426 -24.85 -18.98 1.59
N GLN A 427 -24.89 -17.96 0.72
CA GLN A 427 -26.01 -17.74 -0.20
C GLN A 427 -25.94 -18.57 -1.48
N GLY A 428 -24.78 -19.06 -1.87
CA GLY A 428 -24.55 -19.72 -3.16
C GLY A 428 -24.91 -21.21 -3.21
N GLY A 429 -24.86 -21.91 -2.06
CA GLY A 429 -24.95 -23.37 -2.00
C GLY A 429 -26.35 -23.96 -2.22
N VAL A 430 -27.43 -23.17 -2.12
CA VAL A 430 -28.80 -23.68 -2.21
C VAL A 430 -29.66 -22.72 -3.05
N ARG A 431 -30.29 -23.24 -4.11
CA ARG A 431 -31.20 -22.49 -4.99
C ARG A 431 -32.50 -23.23 -5.19
N VAL A 432 -33.64 -22.56 -4.99
CA VAL A 432 -34.98 -23.10 -5.24
C VAL A 432 -35.42 -22.67 -6.63
N GLN A 433 -35.88 -23.62 -7.43
CA GLN A 433 -36.55 -23.43 -8.72
C GLN A 433 -37.91 -24.07 -8.67
N ILE A 434 -38.91 -23.43 -9.23
CA ILE A 434 -40.27 -23.97 -9.33
C ILE A 434 -40.38 -24.57 -10.75
N GLU A 435 -40.70 -25.86 -10.81
CA GLU A 435 -40.93 -26.58 -12.05
C GLU A 435 -42.39 -27.11 -12.07
N GLU A 436 -43.09 -26.97 -13.18
CA GLU A 436 -44.39 -27.59 -13.38
C GLU A 436 -44.16 -28.94 -14.09
N ALA A 437 -44.45 -30.04 -13.42
CA ALA A 437 -44.35 -31.39 -13.98
C ALA A 437 -45.70 -32.11 -13.82
N GLU A 438 -46.26 -32.62 -14.92
CA GLU A 438 -47.50 -33.41 -14.98
C GLU A 438 -48.71 -32.76 -14.27
N GLY A 439 -48.77 -31.42 -14.25
CA GLY A 439 -49.86 -30.68 -13.60
C GLY A 439 -49.69 -30.44 -12.08
N ALA A 440 -48.56 -30.86 -11.51
CA ALA A 440 -48.18 -30.58 -10.13
C ALA A 440 -47.00 -29.60 -10.07
N THR A 441 -47.02 -28.69 -9.09
CA THR A 441 -45.88 -27.77 -8.81
C THR A 441 -44.83 -28.53 -8.01
N VAL A 442 -43.62 -28.66 -8.57
CA VAL A 442 -42.47 -29.27 -7.90
C VAL A 442 -41.43 -28.22 -7.57
N HIS A 443 -41.07 -28.12 -6.30
CA HIS A 443 -40.02 -27.23 -5.82
C HIS A 443 -38.67 -27.95 -5.90
N ARG A 444 -37.88 -27.63 -6.93
CA ARG A 444 -36.55 -28.20 -7.10
C ARG A 444 -35.50 -27.39 -6.35
N ILE A 445 -34.91 -27.98 -5.33
CA ILE A 445 -33.82 -27.42 -4.55
C ILE A 445 -32.49 -27.89 -5.14
N LYS A 446 -31.87 -27.06 -5.96
CA LYS A 446 -30.56 -27.35 -6.56
C LYS A 446 -29.45 -27.03 -5.57
N LEU A 447 -28.63 -28.04 -5.29
CA LEU A 447 -27.40 -27.86 -4.52
C LEU A 447 -26.27 -27.34 -5.44
N GLY A 448 -25.39 -26.48 -4.90
CA GLY A 448 -24.21 -25.98 -5.61
C GLY A 448 -23.17 -27.08 -5.81
N SER A 449 -22.08 -26.81 -6.54
CA SER A 449 -20.97 -27.73 -6.73
C SER A 449 -20.31 -28.15 -5.41
N GLU A 450 -20.24 -27.23 -4.45
CA GLU A 450 -19.74 -27.45 -3.10
C GLU A 450 -20.79 -26.96 -2.09
N VAL A 451 -21.16 -27.81 -1.14
CA VAL A 451 -22.11 -27.47 -0.08
C VAL A 451 -21.47 -27.72 1.27
N SER A 452 -20.97 -26.65 1.87
CA SER A 452 -20.28 -26.68 3.17
C SER A 452 -21.26 -26.53 4.34
N PHE A 453 -20.79 -26.75 5.57
CA PHE A 453 -21.57 -26.53 6.81
C PHE A 453 -22.17 -25.11 6.89
N LEU A 454 -21.57 -24.10 6.24
CA LEU A 454 -22.08 -22.73 6.17
C LEU A 454 -23.45 -22.65 5.48
N ASN A 455 -23.77 -23.59 4.61
CA ASN A 455 -25.03 -23.65 3.88
C ASN A 455 -26.16 -24.32 4.69
N LYS A 456 -25.83 -25.02 5.80
CA LYS A 456 -26.77 -25.79 6.64
C LYS A 456 -27.96 -24.95 7.10
N ALA A 457 -27.71 -23.76 7.66
CA ALA A 457 -28.76 -22.89 8.15
C ALA A 457 -29.72 -22.45 7.03
N ARG A 458 -29.19 -22.12 5.86
CA ARG A 458 -30.00 -21.74 4.70
C ARG A 458 -30.82 -22.91 4.17
N LEU A 459 -30.20 -24.08 4.07
CA LEU A 459 -30.87 -25.30 3.64
C LEU A 459 -32.04 -25.63 4.59
N LEU A 460 -31.81 -25.62 5.91
CA LEU A 460 -32.86 -25.84 6.92
C LEU A 460 -33.99 -24.83 6.77
N ASN A 461 -33.69 -23.52 6.71
CA ASN A 461 -34.71 -22.49 6.53
C ASN A 461 -35.50 -22.67 5.22
N THR A 462 -34.83 -23.13 4.15
CA THR A 462 -35.50 -23.43 2.89
C THR A 462 -36.40 -24.66 3.01
N LEU A 463 -35.93 -25.73 3.61
CA LEU A 463 -36.71 -26.94 3.84
C LEU A 463 -37.90 -26.68 4.79
N ASP A 464 -37.69 -25.88 5.82
CA ASP A 464 -38.72 -25.50 6.78
C ASP A 464 -39.77 -24.51 6.21
N SER A 465 -39.55 -23.93 5.04
CA SER A 465 -40.54 -23.05 4.38
C SER A 465 -41.65 -23.80 3.66
N PHE A 466 -41.50 -25.11 3.45
CA PHE A 466 -42.49 -25.96 2.79
C PHE A 466 -43.48 -26.59 3.76
N GLY A 467 -44.70 -26.79 3.30
CA GLY A 467 -45.82 -27.29 4.11
C GLY A 467 -46.62 -28.43 3.46
N GLU A 468 -47.77 -28.75 4.03
CA GLU A 468 -48.63 -29.83 3.60
C GLU A 468 -49.02 -29.70 2.12
N GLY A 469 -48.80 -30.78 1.37
CA GLY A 469 -49.08 -30.86 -0.07
C GLY A 469 -47.95 -30.41 -0.99
N ASP A 470 -46.86 -29.85 -0.47
CA ASP A 470 -45.70 -29.45 -1.31
C ASP A 470 -44.89 -30.67 -1.76
N HIS A 471 -44.46 -30.60 -3.03
CA HIS A 471 -43.54 -31.60 -3.62
C HIS A 471 -42.14 -31.00 -3.75
N ILE A 472 -41.14 -31.59 -3.09
CA ILE A 472 -39.76 -31.14 -3.07
C ILE A 472 -38.85 -32.15 -3.75
N LEU A 473 -38.01 -31.67 -4.67
CA LEU A 473 -36.95 -32.44 -5.28
C LEU A 473 -35.59 -31.84 -4.89
N ILE A 474 -34.81 -32.54 -4.06
CA ILE A 474 -33.45 -32.12 -3.70
C ILE A 474 -32.49 -32.70 -4.73
N ASP A 475 -31.89 -31.80 -5.53
CA ASP A 475 -31.06 -32.15 -6.66
C ASP A 475 -29.58 -31.84 -6.37
N ALA A 476 -28.78 -32.91 -6.25
CA ALA A 476 -27.34 -32.87 -6.07
C ALA A 476 -26.58 -33.24 -7.38
N GLY A 477 -27.23 -33.25 -8.54
CA GLY A 477 -26.63 -33.66 -9.80
C GLY A 477 -25.44 -32.84 -10.28
N MET A 478 -25.26 -31.63 -9.74
CA MET A 478 -24.12 -30.76 -9.99
C MET A 478 -23.23 -30.61 -8.74
N CYS A 479 -23.43 -31.44 -7.71
CA CYS A 479 -22.72 -31.34 -6.45
C CYS A 479 -21.55 -32.31 -6.41
N ASP A 480 -20.34 -31.79 -6.34
CA ASP A 480 -19.11 -32.58 -6.29
C ASP A 480 -18.74 -32.93 -4.84
N ASP A 481 -19.09 -32.04 -3.89
CA ASP A 481 -18.80 -32.23 -2.46
C ASP A 481 -19.95 -31.74 -1.57
N ILE A 482 -20.31 -32.55 -0.56
CA ILE A 482 -21.31 -32.19 0.46
C ILE A 482 -20.74 -32.49 1.84
N ASP A 483 -20.72 -31.47 2.69
CA ASP A 483 -20.37 -31.61 4.09
C ASP A 483 -21.25 -32.69 4.78
N PRO A 484 -20.65 -33.61 5.56
CA PRO A 484 -21.36 -34.68 6.22
C PRO A 484 -22.53 -34.21 7.11
N ASP A 485 -22.39 -33.08 7.79
CA ASP A 485 -23.45 -32.50 8.62
C ASP A 485 -24.64 -31.99 7.80
N VAL A 486 -24.37 -31.49 6.58
CA VAL A 486 -25.42 -31.07 5.65
C VAL A 486 -26.15 -32.31 5.07
N LEU A 487 -25.38 -33.32 4.67
CA LEU A 487 -25.95 -34.58 4.17
C LEU A 487 -26.82 -35.27 5.24
N GLY A 488 -26.34 -35.33 6.49
CA GLY A 488 -27.13 -35.79 7.64
C GLY A 488 -28.43 -35.00 7.81
N THR A 489 -28.35 -33.68 7.71
CA THR A 489 -29.56 -32.81 7.81
C THR A 489 -30.57 -33.07 6.69
N ILE A 490 -30.13 -33.35 5.46
CA ILE A 490 -31.02 -33.71 4.35
C ILE A 490 -31.70 -35.07 4.61
N ASN A 491 -30.92 -36.06 5.04
CA ASN A 491 -31.44 -37.39 5.35
C ASN A 491 -32.46 -37.35 6.49
N ASP A 492 -32.16 -36.63 7.60
CA ASP A 492 -33.09 -36.48 8.72
C ASP A 492 -34.37 -35.77 8.30
N TYR A 493 -34.25 -34.73 7.44
CA TYR A 493 -35.43 -34.04 6.93
C TYR A 493 -36.35 -34.98 6.13
N ILE A 494 -35.79 -35.78 5.22
CA ILE A 494 -36.56 -36.69 4.37
C ILE A 494 -37.16 -37.83 5.18
N ALA A 495 -36.37 -38.39 6.12
CA ALA A 495 -36.82 -39.54 6.90
C ALA A 495 -37.89 -39.20 7.95
N GLU A 496 -37.78 -38.04 8.58
CA GLU A 496 -38.59 -37.70 9.75
C GLU A 496 -39.46 -36.46 9.53
N ARG A 497 -38.86 -35.30 9.15
CA ARG A 497 -39.55 -34.02 9.16
C ARG A 497 -40.53 -33.82 8.01
N ALA A 498 -40.17 -34.24 6.80
CA ALA A 498 -41.03 -34.07 5.63
C ALA A 498 -42.34 -34.88 5.77
N PRO A 499 -42.32 -36.17 6.19
CA PRO A 499 -43.56 -36.94 6.44
C PRO A 499 -44.42 -36.31 7.53
N MET A 500 -43.84 -35.84 8.65
CA MET A 500 -44.58 -35.19 9.73
C MET A 500 -45.29 -33.89 9.29
N ARG A 501 -44.81 -33.22 8.25
CA ARG A 501 -45.37 -31.99 7.72
C ARG A 501 -46.23 -32.18 6.47
N GLY A 502 -46.42 -33.41 6.03
CA GLY A 502 -47.18 -33.74 4.82
C GLY A 502 -46.49 -33.29 3.53
N VAL A 503 -45.17 -33.16 3.56
CA VAL A 503 -44.33 -32.78 2.42
C VAL A 503 -43.82 -34.06 1.73
N GLN A 504 -43.92 -34.11 0.40
CA GLN A 504 -43.31 -35.18 -0.38
C GLN A 504 -41.91 -34.75 -0.85
N ALA A 505 -40.85 -35.29 -0.22
CA ALA A 505 -39.46 -34.95 -0.53
C ALA A 505 -38.72 -36.15 -1.17
N THR A 506 -38.04 -35.90 -2.27
CA THR A 506 -37.22 -36.91 -2.99
C THR A 506 -35.82 -36.39 -3.25
N MET A 507 -34.85 -37.31 -3.33
CA MET A 507 -33.44 -37.01 -3.63
C MET A 507 -33.08 -37.47 -5.05
N VAL A 508 -32.32 -36.64 -5.76
CA VAL A 508 -31.83 -36.98 -7.10
C VAL A 508 -30.37 -36.53 -7.25
N GLY A 509 -29.55 -37.31 -7.94
CA GLY A 509 -28.18 -36.96 -8.29
C GLY A 509 -27.18 -37.06 -7.15
N PHE A 510 -27.54 -37.63 -6.01
CA PHE A 510 -26.60 -37.87 -4.90
C PHE A 510 -25.63 -39.00 -5.25
N GLN A 511 -24.35 -38.82 -4.93
CA GLN A 511 -23.32 -39.86 -5.09
C GLN A 511 -23.38 -40.85 -3.93
N SER A 512 -22.94 -42.07 -4.18
CA SER A 512 -22.90 -43.15 -3.16
C SER A 512 -21.88 -42.86 -2.05
N SER A 513 -20.88 -42.07 -2.33
CA SER A 513 -19.92 -41.54 -1.36
C SER A 513 -19.36 -40.20 -1.88
N TYR A 514 -19.27 -39.21 -1.01
CA TYR A 514 -18.56 -37.97 -1.28
C TYR A 514 -17.12 -38.08 -0.75
N PRO A 515 -16.12 -37.50 -1.43
CA PRO A 515 -14.75 -37.54 -0.94
C PRO A 515 -14.66 -36.90 0.44
N VAL A 516 -14.15 -37.68 1.40
CA VAL A 516 -13.75 -37.12 2.70
C VAL A 516 -12.38 -36.53 2.48
N GLU A 517 -12.24 -35.18 2.53
CA GLU A 517 -10.91 -34.55 2.58
C GLU A 517 -10.17 -35.12 3.80
N ASN A 518 -9.21 -35.99 3.56
CA ASN A 518 -8.19 -36.30 4.55
C ASN A 518 -7.30 -35.05 4.68
N GLY A 519 -7.48 -34.27 5.77
CA GLY A 519 -6.76 -33.06 6.11
C GLY A 519 -5.24 -33.23 6.24
#